data_3ed3553baf00a27b6ec1971143fdbcc0
#
_entry.id   3ed3553baf00a27b6ec1971143fdbcc0
#
_cell.length_a   1.000
_cell.length_b   1.000
_cell.length_c   1.000
_cell.angle_alpha   90.00
_cell.angle_beta   90.00
_cell.angle_gamma   90.00
#
_symmetry.space_group_name_H-M   'P 1'
#
loop_
_entity.id
_entity.type
_entity.pdbx_description
1 polymer ?
#
loop_
_entity_poly.entity_id
_entity_poly.type
_entity_poly.pdbx_seq_one_letter_code
_entity_poly.pdbx_strand_id
1 'polypeptide(L)'
;MVFDLGGISHFTGQNQYPVTWSVTESALLLNTCYHPTEWDIYWRLEPCDFVMRKLEREERLFSTPAITEAWAHAVMRHPLAYLQHRAAFTWNFLSGNNLTMWVADVERPTETVFSDRPAFVALVSLHDMLKPSPLFRAGTWLVLCIVVCGFAWPRRETTEGAFALGVCGSAAIYVLTFSAVGVASDFRYAYWAVLAGIVGGAVTALGRLKPQLS
;
A
#
# COMPACT_ATOMS: atom_id res chain seq x y z
N MET A 1 3.37 2.95 12.86
CA MET A 1 4.07 2.63 14.13
C MET A 1 3.90 1.17 14.54
N VAL A 2 2.68 0.66 14.85
CA VAL A 2 2.51 -0.77 15.25
C VAL A 2 3.03 -1.73 14.19
N PHE A 3 2.75 -1.48 12.92
CA PHE A 3 3.27 -2.25 11.80
C PHE A 3 4.80 -2.24 11.73
N ASP A 4 5.41 -1.08 11.98
CA ASP A 4 6.87 -0.97 11.99
C ASP A 4 7.52 -1.71 13.17
N LEU A 5 6.91 -1.59 14.35
CA LEU A 5 7.37 -2.34 15.51
C LEU A 5 7.34 -3.85 15.26
N GLY A 6 6.29 -4.34 14.58
CA GLY A 6 6.21 -5.73 14.14
C GLY A 6 7.31 -6.11 13.17
N GLY A 7 7.53 -5.28 12.15
CA GLY A 7 8.58 -5.49 11.16
C GLY A 7 9.99 -5.46 11.79
N ILE A 8 10.28 -4.45 12.62
CA ILE A 8 11.58 -4.37 13.31
C ILE A 8 11.74 -5.58 14.25
N SER A 9 10.70 -5.98 14.97
CA SER A 9 10.75 -7.17 15.83
C SER A 9 11.10 -8.43 15.03
N HIS A 10 10.46 -8.62 13.89
CA HIS A 10 10.74 -9.77 13.00
C HIS A 10 12.20 -9.76 12.53
N PHE A 11 12.69 -8.65 11.98
CA PHE A 11 14.05 -8.59 11.41
C PHE A 11 15.17 -8.58 12.46
N THR A 12 14.86 -8.20 13.70
CA THR A 12 15.83 -8.25 14.81
C THR A 12 15.76 -9.54 15.63
N GLY A 13 14.67 -10.29 15.51
CA GLY A 13 14.39 -11.44 16.38
C GLY A 13 14.11 -11.04 17.84
N GLN A 14 13.78 -9.77 18.11
CA GLN A 14 13.56 -9.24 19.44
C GLN A 14 12.29 -8.39 19.50
N ASN A 15 11.53 -8.53 20.59
CA ASN A 15 10.34 -7.70 20.80
C ASN A 15 10.71 -6.21 20.87
N GLN A 16 10.04 -5.38 20.09
CA GLN A 16 10.17 -3.93 20.07
C GLN A 16 8.93 -3.21 20.63
N TYR A 17 7.87 -3.93 20.92
CA TYR A 17 6.66 -3.34 21.53
C TYR A 17 6.90 -3.04 23.01
N PRO A 18 6.28 -1.99 23.56
CA PRO A 18 6.43 -1.62 24.99
C PRO A 18 5.55 -2.50 25.90
N VAL A 19 5.48 -3.79 25.60
CA VAL A 19 4.71 -4.80 26.36
C VAL A 19 5.50 -6.09 26.47
N THR A 20 5.22 -6.85 27.50
CA THR A 20 5.79 -8.18 27.71
C THR A 20 4.87 -9.23 27.13
N TRP A 21 5.39 -10.07 26.27
CA TRP A 21 4.68 -11.21 25.69
C TRP A 21 4.97 -12.50 26.46
N SER A 22 4.04 -13.43 26.47
CA SER A 22 4.35 -14.80 26.88
C SER A 22 5.35 -15.43 25.90
N VAL A 23 5.94 -16.55 26.29
CA VAL A 23 6.90 -17.27 25.42
C VAL A 23 6.26 -17.66 24.09
N THR A 24 5.03 -18.14 24.12
CA THR A 24 4.28 -18.54 22.91
C THR A 24 3.94 -17.33 22.04
N GLU A 25 3.44 -16.24 22.64
CA GLU A 25 3.14 -14.99 21.90
C GLU A 25 4.38 -14.38 21.27
N SER A 26 5.51 -14.37 22.00
CA SER A 26 6.80 -13.93 21.44
C SER A 26 7.20 -14.75 20.23
N ALA A 27 7.11 -16.05 20.29
CA ALA A 27 7.47 -16.92 19.18
C ALA A 27 6.56 -16.67 17.96
N LEU A 28 5.25 -16.51 18.17
CA LEU A 28 4.29 -16.18 17.12
C LEU A 28 4.56 -14.81 16.52
N LEU A 29 4.77 -13.78 17.36
CA LEU A 29 5.04 -12.41 16.93
C LEU A 29 6.25 -12.34 16.01
N LEU A 30 7.34 -13.00 16.37
CA LEU A 30 8.61 -12.94 15.65
C LEU A 30 8.63 -13.76 14.36
N ASN A 31 7.93 -14.92 14.34
CA ASN A 31 8.06 -15.88 13.26
C ASN A 31 6.82 -15.99 12.35
N THR A 32 5.64 -15.66 12.85
CA THR A 32 4.38 -15.93 12.15
C THR A 32 3.58 -14.67 11.85
N CYS A 33 3.55 -13.69 12.77
CA CYS A 33 2.63 -12.56 12.69
C CYS A 33 3.15 -11.38 11.85
N TYR A 34 4.34 -11.46 11.32
CA TYR A 34 4.82 -10.44 10.40
C TYR A 34 4.51 -10.79 8.94
N HIS A 35 3.74 -9.94 8.29
CA HIS A 35 3.54 -9.96 6.84
C HIS A 35 3.86 -8.58 6.28
N PRO A 36 4.71 -8.48 5.24
CA PRO A 36 5.08 -7.19 4.66
C PRO A 36 3.96 -6.54 3.83
N THR A 37 2.83 -7.23 3.64
CA THR A 37 1.72 -6.76 2.81
C THR A 37 0.69 -5.94 3.57
N GLU A 38 0.49 -6.25 4.84
CA GLU A 38 -0.59 -5.65 5.63
C GLU A 38 -0.39 -5.80 7.13
N TRP A 39 -0.98 -4.89 7.89
CA TRP A 39 -0.99 -4.93 9.35
C TRP A 39 -2.27 -5.52 9.94
N ASP A 40 -3.28 -5.76 9.11
CA ASP A 40 -4.60 -6.25 9.52
C ASP A 40 -4.53 -7.62 10.20
N ILE A 41 -3.47 -8.38 9.94
CA ILE A 41 -3.18 -9.63 10.64
C ILE A 41 -3.16 -9.47 12.18
N TYR A 42 -2.75 -8.31 12.68
CA TYR A 42 -2.70 -8.04 14.12
C TYR A 42 -4.09 -7.80 14.74
N TRP A 43 -5.13 -7.57 13.91
CA TRP A 43 -6.47 -7.25 14.35
C TRP A 43 -7.46 -8.41 14.27
N ARG A 44 -7.37 -9.20 13.22
CA ARG A 44 -8.49 -10.04 12.79
C ARG A 44 -8.14 -11.51 12.60
N LEU A 45 -6.88 -11.85 12.47
CA LEU A 45 -6.48 -13.18 12.06
C LEU A 45 -5.80 -13.94 13.21
N GLU A 46 -6.40 -15.02 13.60
CA GLU A 46 -5.70 -15.99 14.44
C GLU A 46 -4.48 -16.56 13.67
N PRO A 47 -3.35 -16.77 14.31
CA PRO A 47 -3.12 -16.65 15.75
C PRO A 47 -2.59 -15.29 16.22
N CYS A 48 -2.69 -14.20 15.43
CA CYS A 48 -1.98 -12.95 15.64
C CYS A 48 -2.83 -11.81 16.21
N ASP A 49 -4.14 -12.00 16.38
CA ASP A 49 -5.08 -11.04 16.94
C ASP A 49 -4.74 -10.61 18.39
N PHE A 50 -3.95 -11.42 19.10
CA PHE A 50 -3.49 -11.11 20.45
C PHE A 50 -2.69 -9.81 20.52
N VAL A 51 -2.02 -9.41 19.40
CA VAL A 51 -1.17 -8.22 19.38
C VAL A 51 -2.01 -6.97 19.67
N MET A 52 -3.06 -6.75 18.88
CA MET A 52 -3.92 -5.57 19.09
C MET A 52 -4.84 -5.74 20.28
N ARG A 53 -5.30 -6.95 20.59
CA ARG A 53 -6.05 -7.20 21.83
C ARG A 53 -5.25 -6.73 23.04
N LYS A 54 -3.96 -7.04 23.12
CA LYS A 54 -3.11 -6.62 24.22
C LYS A 54 -2.85 -5.12 24.21
N LEU A 55 -2.45 -4.57 23.08
CA LEU A 55 -2.10 -3.15 22.95
C LEU A 55 -3.31 -2.22 23.15
N GLU A 56 -4.49 -2.60 22.65
CA GLU A 56 -5.68 -1.74 22.70
C GLU A 56 -6.55 -1.99 23.93
N ARG A 57 -6.85 -3.25 24.24
CA ARG A 57 -7.85 -3.61 25.26
C ARG A 57 -7.25 -3.82 26.63
N GLU A 58 -6.14 -4.54 26.72
CA GLU A 58 -5.53 -4.90 28.00
C GLU A 58 -4.67 -3.76 28.54
N GLU A 59 -3.65 -3.34 27.79
CA GLU A 59 -2.67 -2.34 28.24
C GLU A 59 -3.07 -0.90 27.86
N ARG A 60 -4.03 -0.72 26.96
CA ARG A 60 -4.52 0.58 26.47
C ARG A 60 -3.42 1.52 25.97
N LEU A 61 -2.42 0.95 25.33
CA LEU A 61 -1.26 1.69 24.81
C LEU A 61 -1.47 2.19 23.38
N PHE A 62 -2.43 1.61 22.64
CA PHE A 62 -2.69 2.01 21.26
C PHE A 62 -3.05 3.51 21.17
N SER A 63 -2.44 4.21 20.24
CA SER A 63 -2.57 5.67 20.04
C SER A 63 -2.05 6.53 21.21
N THR A 64 -1.24 5.98 22.09
CA THR A 64 -0.60 6.74 23.20
C THR A 64 0.84 7.15 22.84
N PRO A 65 1.42 8.12 23.56
CA PRO A 65 2.84 8.47 23.42
C PRO A 65 3.79 7.29 23.61
N ALA A 66 3.44 6.31 24.45
CA ALA A 66 4.29 5.15 24.71
C ALA A 66 4.58 4.32 23.45
N ILE A 67 3.59 4.15 22.56
CA ILE A 67 3.81 3.48 21.26
C ILE A 67 4.68 4.33 20.34
N THR A 68 4.51 5.65 20.36
CA THR A 68 5.34 6.57 19.54
C THR A 68 6.79 6.57 20.00
N GLU A 69 7.02 6.61 21.31
CA GLU A 69 8.36 6.55 21.91
C GLU A 69 9.04 5.20 21.64
N ALA A 70 8.32 4.09 21.82
CA ALA A 70 8.83 2.77 21.49
C ALA A 70 9.20 2.66 20.01
N TRP A 71 8.35 3.16 19.11
CA TRP A 71 8.63 3.20 17.68
C TRP A 71 9.87 4.03 17.35
N ALA A 72 9.97 5.25 17.85
CA ALA A 72 11.12 6.12 17.61
C ALA A 72 12.42 5.48 18.13
N HIS A 73 12.39 4.90 19.32
CA HIS A 73 13.52 4.20 19.90
C HIS A 73 13.93 2.98 19.06
N ALA A 74 12.96 2.17 18.62
CA ALA A 74 13.21 0.99 17.79
C ALA A 74 13.85 1.38 16.44
N VAL A 75 13.32 2.43 15.78
CA VAL A 75 13.88 2.93 14.50
C VAL A 75 15.31 3.44 14.69
N MET A 76 15.57 4.21 15.74
CA MET A 76 16.93 4.73 16.01
C MET A 76 17.92 3.63 16.37
N ARG A 77 17.49 2.62 17.12
CA ARG A 77 18.34 1.53 17.57
C ARG A 77 18.60 0.48 16.49
N HIS A 78 17.61 0.25 15.61
CA HIS A 78 17.63 -0.78 14.58
C HIS A 78 17.30 -0.24 13.19
N PRO A 79 18.03 0.76 12.66
CA PRO A 79 17.70 1.42 11.40
C PRO A 79 17.71 0.48 10.20
N LEU A 80 18.61 -0.52 10.19
CA LEU A 80 18.64 -1.51 9.11
C LEU A 80 17.41 -2.41 9.10
N ALA A 81 16.96 -2.87 10.26
CA ALA A 81 15.75 -3.69 10.35
C ALA A 81 14.49 -2.89 9.92
N TYR A 82 14.42 -1.62 10.29
CA TYR A 82 13.39 -0.70 9.81
C TYR A 82 13.42 -0.56 8.28
N LEU A 83 14.59 -0.34 7.69
CA LEU A 83 14.74 -0.23 6.23
C LEU A 83 14.41 -1.54 5.52
N GLN A 84 14.79 -2.70 6.07
CA GLN A 84 14.42 -4.01 5.54
C GLN A 84 12.89 -4.20 5.53
N HIS A 85 12.24 -3.85 6.65
CA HIS A 85 10.78 -3.86 6.74
C HIS A 85 10.14 -2.97 5.68
N ARG A 86 10.58 -1.71 5.56
CA ARG A 86 10.03 -0.77 4.59
C ARG A 86 10.34 -1.16 3.14
N ALA A 87 11.50 -1.71 2.87
CA ALA A 87 11.84 -2.24 1.56
C ALA A 87 10.96 -3.43 1.18
N ALA A 88 10.73 -4.37 2.10
CA ALA A 88 9.84 -5.52 1.89
C ALA A 88 8.39 -5.05 1.62
N PHE A 89 7.88 -4.10 2.40
CA PHE A 89 6.56 -3.49 2.18
C PHE A 89 6.49 -2.81 0.81
N THR A 90 7.44 -1.93 0.50
CA THR A 90 7.50 -1.17 -0.76
C THR A 90 7.55 -2.10 -1.97
N TRP A 91 8.37 -3.14 -1.90
CA TRP A 91 8.45 -4.14 -2.96
C TRP A 91 7.10 -4.81 -3.21
N ASN A 92 6.43 -5.26 -2.14
CA ASN A 92 5.11 -5.87 -2.24
C ASN A 92 4.05 -4.89 -2.77
N PHE A 93 4.10 -3.63 -2.34
CA PHE A 93 3.16 -2.60 -2.83
C PHE A 93 3.35 -2.31 -4.32
N LEU A 94 4.60 -2.17 -4.78
CA LEU A 94 4.88 -1.80 -6.17
C LEU A 94 4.75 -2.98 -7.14
N SER A 95 5.14 -4.18 -6.73
CA SER A 95 5.21 -5.36 -7.61
C SER A 95 4.08 -6.37 -7.42
N GLY A 96 3.40 -6.33 -6.28
CA GLY A 96 2.33 -7.27 -5.94
C GLY A 96 1.05 -7.03 -6.73
N ASN A 97 0.29 -8.11 -6.99
CA ASN A 97 -1.05 -8.07 -7.57
C ASN A 97 -2.10 -8.04 -6.43
N ASN A 98 -2.03 -7.00 -5.61
CA ASN A 98 -2.81 -6.90 -4.37
C ASN A 98 -4.17 -6.20 -4.63
N LEU A 99 -4.83 -6.55 -5.72
CA LEU A 99 -6.21 -6.16 -5.98
C LEU A 99 -7.14 -7.17 -5.31
N THR A 100 -7.82 -6.72 -4.27
CA THR A 100 -8.84 -7.50 -3.59
C THR A 100 -10.21 -6.96 -3.99
N MET A 101 -11.07 -7.81 -4.54
CA MET A 101 -12.47 -7.48 -4.76
C MET A 101 -13.27 -7.91 -3.52
N TRP A 102 -13.80 -6.93 -2.82
CA TRP A 102 -14.71 -7.18 -1.71
C TRP A 102 -16.11 -7.42 -2.26
N VAL A 103 -16.66 -8.57 -1.92
CA VAL A 103 -18.05 -8.91 -2.21
C VAL A 103 -18.81 -8.79 -0.90
N ALA A 104 -19.88 -8.02 -0.88
CA ALA A 104 -20.64 -7.70 0.33
C ALA A 104 -21.12 -8.93 1.12
N ASP A 105 -21.21 -10.07 0.47
CA ASP A 105 -21.70 -11.34 1.01
C ASP A 105 -20.84 -11.96 2.09
N VAL A 106 -19.53 -11.67 2.09
CA VAL A 106 -18.62 -12.24 3.09
C VAL A 106 -18.96 -11.70 4.49
N GLU A 107 -19.50 -10.48 4.54
CA GLU A 107 -19.87 -9.83 5.81
C GLU A 107 -21.36 -10.02 6.17
N ARG A 108 -22.22 -10.35 5.18
CA ARG A 108 -23.68 -10.48 5.37
C ARG A 108 -24.24 -11.66 4.60
N PRO A 109 -24.01 -12.89 5.05
CA PRO A 109 -24.41 -14.11 4.33
C PRO A 109 -25.93 -14.28 4.17
N THR A 110 -26.75 -13.42 4.78
CA THR A 110 -28.21 -13.44 4.67
C THR A 110 -28.76 -12.49 3.59
N GLU A 111 -27.95 -11.62 3.02
CA GLU A 111 -28.39 -10.76 1.91
C GLU A 111 -28.24 -11.51 0.58
N THR A 112 -29.30 -11.48 -0.22
CA THR A 112 -29.34 -12.12 -1.53
C THR A 112 -28.23 -11.55 -2.43
N VAL A 113 -27.34 -12.41 -2.74
CA VAL A 113 -26.08 -12.16 -3.39
C VAL A 113 -26.29 -11.77 -4.85
N PHE A 114 -25.53 -10.79 -5.31
CA PHE A 114 -25.42 -10.48 -6.73
C PHE A 114 -24.61 -11.55 -7.50
N SER A 115 -24.12 -12.60 -6.82
CA SER A 115 -23.27 -13.65 -7.39
C SER A 115 -23.89 -14.37 -8.59
N ASP A 116 -25.22 -14.49 -8.64
CA ASP A 116 -25.92 -15.20 -9.71
C ASP A 116 -26.28 -14.29 -10.90
N ARG A 117 -25.96 -13.00 -10.81
CA ARG A 117 -26.26 -12.09 -11.94
C ARG A 117 -25.18 -12.21 -13.00
N PRO A 118 -25.57 -12.38 -14.29
CA PRO A 118 -24.61 -12.53 -15.39
C PRO A 118 -23.58 -11.40 -15.47
N ALA A 119 -24.00 -10.16 -15.18
CA ALA A 119 -23.12 -9.00 -15.18
C ALA A 119 -22.04 -9.11 -14.05
N PHE A 120 -22.41 -9.61 -12.88
CA PHE A 120 -21.46 -9.81 -11.79
C PHE A 120 -20.47 -10.93 -12.13
N VAL A 121 -20.95 -12.06 -12.64
CA VAL A 121 -20.09 -13.18 -13.08
C VAL A 121 -19.10 -12.71 -14.16
N ALA A 122 -19.58 -11.93 -15.14
CA ALA A 122 -18.72 -11.36 -16.17
C ALA A 122 -17.66 -10.41 -15.60
N LEU A 123 -18.02 -9.57 -14.61
CA LEU A 123 -17.08 -8.67 -13.93
C LEU A 123 -16.02 -9.44 -13.14
N VAL A 124 -16.42 -10.48 -12.40
CA VAL A 124 -15.48 -11.34 -11.66
C VAL A 124 -14.51 -12.03 -12.62
N SER A 125 -15.04 -12.60 -13.71
CA SER A 125 -14.22 -13.27 -14.73
C SER A 125 -13.22 -12.30 -15.37
N LEU A 126 -13.65 -11.07 -15.67
CA LEU A 126 -12.78 -10.03 -16.21
C LEU A 126 -11.71 -9.62 -15.19
N HIS A 127 -12.10 -9.45 -13.91
CA HIS A 127 -11.17 -9.18 -12.82
C HIS A 127 -10.11 -10.26 -12.72
N ASP A 128 -10.49 -11.54 -12.66
CA ASP A 128 -9.56 -12.65 -12.50
C ASP A 128 -8.63 -12.81 -13.70
N MET A 129 -9.13 -12.55 -14.90
CA MET A 129 -8.34 -12.53 -16.12
C MET A 129 -7.29 -11.39 -16.13
N LEU A 130 -7.67 -10.21 -15.66
CA LEU A 130 -6.81 -9.01 -15.69
C LEU A 130 -5.90 -8.90 -14.47
N LYS A 131 -6.28 -9.47 -13.32
CA LYS A 131 -5.54 -9.38 -12.06
C LYS A 131 -4.05 -9.74 -12.18
N PRO A 132 -3.62 -10.78 -12.90
CA PRO A 132 -2.20 -11.09 -13.06
C PRO A 132 -1.45 -10.09 -13.94
N SER A 133 -2.16 -9.21 -14.67
CA SER A 133 -1.54 -8.24 -15.57
C SER A 133 -0.77 -7.16 -14.82
N PRO A 134 0.21 -6.51 -15.46
CA PRO A 134 0.91 -5.36 -14.89
C PRO A 134 0.00 -4.17 -14.54
N LEU A 135 -1.21 -4.11 -15.11
CA LEU A 135 -2.16 -3.01 -14.88
C LEU A 135 -2.61 -2.89 -13.41
N PHE A 136 -2.55 -4.00 -12.65
CA PHE A 136 -2.91 -4.01 -11.23
C PHE A 136 -1.69 -4.01 -10.30
N ARG A 137 -0.55 -3.51 -10.78
CA ARG A 137 0.65 -3.25 -10.00
C ARG A 137 0.86 -1.74 -9.86
N ALA A 138 0.97 -1.26 -8.63
CA ALA A 138 1.19 0.17 -8.38
C ALA A 138 2.45 0.71 -9.06
N GLY A 139 3.51 -0.11 -9.13
CA GLY A 139 4.76 0.22 -9.80
C GLY A 139 4.62 0.52 -11.30
N THR A 140 3.70 -0.14 -12.01
CA THR A 140 3.43 0.15 -13.42
C THR A 140 2.98 1.60 -13.62
N TRP A 141 2.07 2.06 -12.79
CA TRP A 141 1.54 3.42 -12.86
C TRP A 141 2.52 4.46 -12.37
N LEU A 142 3.35 4.12 -11.36
CA LEU A 142 4.46 4.97 -10.94
C LEU A 142 5.44 5.19 -12.10
N VAL A 143 5.87 4.13 -12.77
CA VAL A 143 6.76 4.22 -13.93
C VAL A 143 6.13 5.03 -15.04
N LEU A 144 4.84 4.79 -15.35
CA LEU A 144 4.12 5.57 -16.36
C LEU A 144 4.09 7.06 -16.00
N CYS A 145 3.78 7.42 -14.76
CA CYS A 145 3.79 8.82 -14.33
C CYS A 145 5.18 9.45 -14.47
N ILE A 146 6.25 8.74 -14.11
CA ILE A 146 7.63 9.22 -14.27
C ILE A 146 7.98 9.42 -15.75
N VAL A 147 7.60 8.48 -16.61
CA VAL A 147 7.80 8.57 -18.07
C VAL A 147 7.05 9.76 -18.65
N VAL A 148 5.78 9.96 -18.26
CA VAL A 148 4.98 11.11 -18.68
C VAL A 148 5.63 12.43 -18.24
N CYS A 149 6.13 12.51 -17.00
CA CYS A 149 6.87 13.66 -16.52
C CYS A 149 8.12 13.94 -17.37
N GLY A 150 8.89 12.89 -17.71
CA GLY A 150 10.04 13.02 -18.60
C GLY A 150 9.69 13.59 -19.98
N PHE A 151 8.57 13.13 -20.55
CA PHE A 151 8.09 13.63 -21.84
C PHE A 151 7.46 15.03 -21.79
N ALA A 152 6.90 15.43 -20.66
CA ALA A 152 6.31 16.73 -20.45
C ALA A 152 7.36 17.80 -20.08
N TRP A 153 8.49 17.39 -19.50
CA TRP A 153 9.55 18.30 -19.02
C TRP A 153 10.04 19.32 -20.04
N PRO A 154 10.36 18.97 -21.33
CA PRO A 154 10.77 19.94 -22.31
C PRO A 154 9.70 20.99 -22.66
N ARG A 155 8.43 20.69 -22.33
CA ARG A 155 7.26 21.54 -22.60
C ARG A 155 6.65 22.10 -21.31
N ARG A 156 7.38 22.18 -20.22
CA ARG A 156 6.90 22.62 -18.91
C ARG A 156 6.34 24.04 -18.90
N GLU A 157 6.69 24.86 -19.89
CA GLU A 157 6.20 26.24 -20.03
C GLU A 157 4.85 26.32 -20.78
N THR A 158 4.40 25.23 -21.39
CA THR A 158 3.06 25.15 -21.97
C THR A 158 2.04 24.69 -20.92
N THR A 159 0.77 25.07 -21.10
CA THR A 159 -0.31 24.66 -20.21
C THR A 159 -0.42 23.14 -20.10
N GLU A 160 -0.33 22.44 -21.22
CA GLU A 160 -0.42 20.97 -21.30
C GLU A 160 0.77 20.31 -20.60
N GLY A 161 1.98 20.83 -20.81
CA GLY A 161 3.20 20.30 -20.17
C GLY A 161 3.21 20.54 -18.67
N ALA A 162 2.88 21.75 -18.23
CA ALA A 162 2.76 22.09 -16.81
C ALA A 162 1.68 21.24 -16.10
N PHE A 163 0.53 21.05 -16.76
CA PHE A 163 -0.56 20.20 -16.22
C PHE A 163 -0.10 18.75 -16.06
N ALA A 164 0.48 18.16 -17.12
CA ALA A 164 0.96 16.78 -17.08
C ALA A 164 2.03 16.55 -15.99
N LEU A 165 2.97 17.49 -15.84
CA LEU A 165 3.98 17.47 -14.77
C LEU A 165 3.35 17.56 -13.37
N GLY A 166 2.39 18.46 -13.18
CA GLY A 166 1.71 18.65 -11.90
C GLY A 166 0.95 17.37 -11.48
N VAL A 167 0.16 16.84 -12.40
CA VAL A 167 -0.70 15.67 -12.11
C VAL A 167 0.14 14.40 -11.92
N CYS A 168 1.01 14.07 -12.87
CA CYS A 168 1.86 12.86 -12.79
C CYS A 168 2.93 12.98 -11.69
N GLY A 169 3.50 14.17 -11.49
CA GLY A 169 4.47 14.42 -10.43
C GLY A 169 3.85 14.25 -9.05
N SER A 170 2.65 14.80 -8.80
CA SER A 170 1.93 14.61 -7.55
C SER A 170 1.60 13.14 -7.28
N ALA A 171 1.22 12.40 -8.33
CA ALA A 171 0.92 10.98 -8.21
C ALA A 171 2.18 10.14 -7.91
N ALA A 172 3.30 10.45 -8.56
CA ALA A 172 4.57 9.79 -8.28
C ALA A 172 5.03 10.05 -6.83
N ILE A 173 4.95 11.29 -6.35
CA ILE A 173 5.26 11.64 -4.96
C ILE A 173 4.33 10.90 -4.01
N TYR A 174 3.03 10.86 -4.28
CA TYR A 174 2.04 10.14 -3.47
C TYR A 174 2.40 8.65 -3.32
N VAL A 175 2.68 7.94 -4.43
CA VAL A 175 3.07 6.53 -4.40
C VAL A 175 4.38 6.32 -3.63
N LEU A 176 5.36 7.21 -3.83
CA LEU A 176 6.65 7.12 -3.13
C LEU A 176 6.51 7.39 -1.62
N THR A 177 5.68 8.35 -1.21
CA THR A 177 5.45 8.61 0.22
C THR A 177 4.76 7.43 0.91
N PHE A 178 3.98 6.65 0.17
CA PHE A 178 3.34 5.45 0.70
C PHE A 178 4.37 4.39 1.17
N SER A 179 5.56 4.38 0.58
CA SER A 179 6.68 3.53 1.03
C SER A 179 7.10 3.83 2.48
N ALA A 180 6.95 5.08 2.92
CA ALA A 180 7.31 5.49 4.29
C ALA A 180 6.15 5.34 5.29
N VAL A 181 4.91 5.61 4.87
CA VAL A 181 3.75 5.69 5.79
C VAL A 181 2.73 4.57 5.58
N GLY A 182 2.82 3.83 4.48
CA GLY A 182 1.87 2.76 4.16
C GLY A 182 1.88 1.62 5.18
N VAL A 183 0.70 1.03 5.37
CA VAL A 183 0.48 -0.09 6.31
C VAL A 183 -0.21 -1.29 5.64
N ALA A 184 -0.68 -1.12 4.40
CA ALA A 184 -1.28 -2.17 3.59
C ALA A 184 -0.92 -1.95 2.11
N SER A 185 -0.63 -3.03 1.40
CA SER A 185 -0.18 -3.00 0.00
C SER A 185 -1.32 -3.19 -1.02
N ASP A 186 -2.52 -2.68 -0.69
CA ASP A 186 -3.69 -2.79 -1.56
C ASP A 186 -3.56 -1.85 -2.78
N PHE A 187 -3.90 -2.35 -3.97
CA PHE A 187 -3.84 -1.59 -5.23
C PHE A 187 -4.71 -0.32 -5.23
N ARG A 188 -5.80 -0.28 -4.44
CA ARG A 188 -6.64 0.92 -4.32
C ARG A 188 -5.86 2.18 -3.92
N TYR A 189 -4.76 2.04 -3.23
CA TYR A 189 -3.88 3.15 -2.88
C TYR A 189 -3.07 3.69 -4.07
N ALA A 190 -3.10 3.03 -5.21
CA ALA A 190 -2.49 3.50 -6.44
C ALA A 190 -3.48 4.19 -7.41
N TYR A 191 -4.77 4.29 -7.07
CA TYR A 191 -5.80 4.84 -7.98
C TYR A 191 -5.50 6.26 -8.46
N TRP A 192 -4.90 7.08 -7.61
CA TRP A 192 -4.47 8.40 -8.05
C TRP A 192 -3.41 8.32 -9.15
N ALA A 193 -2.46 7.42 -9.04
CA ALA A 193 -1.44 7.22 -10.07
C ALA A 193 -2.03 6.65 -11.38
N VAL A 194 -3.04 5.79 -11.29
CA VAL A 194 -3.80 5.30 -12.45
C VAL A 194 -4.45 6.46 -13.20
N LEU A 195 -5.24 7.27 -12.49
CA LEU A 195 -5.93 8.41 -13.08
C LEU A 195 -4.95 9.43 -13.66
N ALA A 196 -3.93 9.79 -12.90
CA ALA A 196 -2.90 10.73 -13.30
C ALA A 196 -2.12 10.27 -14.53
N GLY A 197 -1.73 8.99 -14.57
CA GLY A 197 -1.00 8.39 -15.69
C GLY A 197 -1.82 8.39 -16.98
N ILE A 198 -3.11 8.06 -16.91
CA ILE A 198 -4.01 8.07 -18.06
C ILE A 198 -4.23 9.50 -18.56
N VAL A 199 -4.64 10.42 -17.67
CA VAL A 199 -4.97 11.79 -18.05
C VAL A 199 -3.73 12.56 -18.48
N GLY A 200 -2.66 12.50 -17.71
CA GLY A 200 -1.39 13.17 -18.04
C GLY A 200 -0.76 12.63 -19.32
N GLY A 201 -0.84 11.30 -19.51
CA GLY A 201 -0.39 10.66 -20.75
C GLY A 201 -1.19 11.12 -21.96
N ALA A 202 -2.52 11.15 -21.86
CA ALA A 202 -3.41 11.63 -22.94
C ALA A 202 -3.13 13.09 -23.29
N VAL A 203 -3.02 13.98 -22.30
CA VAL A 203 -2.71 15.41 -22.51
C VAL A 203 -1.35 15.58 -23.16
N THR A 204 -0.33 14.83 -22.72
CA THR A 204 1.01 14.88 -23.31
C THR A 204 1.02 14.40 -24.76
N ALA A 205 0.28 13.34 -25.08
CA ALA A 205 0.17 12.81 -26.44
C ALA A 205 -0.57 13.78 -27.37
N LEU A 206 -1.73 14.30 -26.95
CA LEU A 206 -2.52 15.25 -27.72
C LEU A 206 -1.80 16.59 -27.95
N GLY A 207 -1.05 17.07 -26.96
CA GLY A 207 -0.25 18.28 -27.09
C GLY A 207 0.90 18.15 -28.10
N ARG A 208 1.32 16.91 -28.44
CA ARG A 208 2.30 16.65 -29.49
C ARG A 208 1.70 16.64 -30.89
N LEU A 209 0.42 16.30 -30.99
CA LEU A 209 -0.31 16.20 -32.27
C LEU A 209 -0.80 17.56 -32.78
N LYS A 210 -0.88 18.58 -31.92
CA LYS A 210 -1.19 19.94 -32.35
C LYS A 210 -0.05 20.43 -33.22
N PRO A 211 -0.26 20.72 -34.55
CA PRO A 211 0.76 21.38 -35.36
C PRO A 211 1.06 22.72 -34.70
N GLN A 212 2.34 23.08 -34.66
CA GLN A 212 2.77 24.42 -34.28
C GLN A 212 2.22 25.38 -35.32
N LEU A 213 1.02 25.94 -35.07
CA LEU A 213 0.50 27.07 -35.77
C LEU A 213 1.29 28.28 -35.27
N SER A 214 2.44 28.48 -35.86
CA SER A 214 3.25 29.67 -35.78
C SER A 214 2.83 30.67 -36.83
#